data_efeff8a6ec9cc82050b04d6b38366bc4
#
_entry.id   efeff8a6ec9cc82050b04d6b38366bc4
#
_cell.length_a   1.000
_cell.length_b   1.000
_cell.length_c   1.000
_cell.angle_alpha   90.00
_cell.angle_beta   90.00
_cell.angle_gamma   90.00
#
_symmetry.space_group_name_H-M   'P 1'
#
loop_
_entity.id
_entity.type
_entity.pdbx_description
1 polymer ?
#
loop_
_entity_poly.entity_id
_entity_poly.type
_entity_poly.pdbx_seq_one_letter_code
_entity_poly.pdbx_strand_id
1 'polypeptide(L)'
;MRLPHLLLAMATFVPSFLRGTEEAYPRTPMGSIETKTLPAARLMVAESPKGYFESGNGLFMKLFRYIDGNQIPMTSPVEARLQPGVMVFYMDAGSAKRTDLQATPQVKLAETPARLVASIGVRGSYSRENFDEALAKLKAWLATRPDLAPQGEPYAVYWNSPFVPGIFKHSEVHLPVAAKPAAPAK
;
A
#
# COMPACT_ATOMS: atom_id res chain seq x y z
N MET A 1 -23.13 -7.39 60.86
CA MET A 1 -22.71 -8.31 59.82
C MET A 1 -22.77 -7.55 58.47
N ARG A 2 -21.62 -7.12 57.92
CA ARG A 2 -21.54 -6.39 56.64
C ARG A 2 -21.04 -7.36 55.60
N LEU A 3 -21.84 -7.64 54.54
CA LEU A 3 -21.42 -8.41 53.38
C LEU A 3 -20.51 -7.54 52.49
N PRO A 4 -19.40 -8.04 51.98
CA PRO A 4 -18.61 -7.35 50.95
C PRO A 4 -19.25 -7.56 49.59
N HIS A 5 -19.48 -6.46 48.87
CA HIS A 5 -19.90 -6.48 47.45
C HIS A 5 -18.71 -6.88 46.60
N LEU A 6 -18.78 -8.06 46.00
CA LEU A 6 -17.83 -8.57 45.05
C LEU A 6 -18.15 -7.92 43.66
N LEU A 7 -17.39 -6.91 43.28
CA LEU A 7 -17.45 -6.32 41.95
C LEU A 7 -16.80 -7.29 40.93
N LEU A 8 -17.66 -7.98 40.20
CA LEU A 8 -17.25 -8.84 39.10
C LEU A 8 -16.90 -7.93 37.89
N ALA A 9 -15.60 -7.73 37.63
CA ALA A 9 -15.12 -7.04 36.45
C ALA A 9 -15.35 -7.95 35.22
N MET A 10 -16.41 -7.68 34.47
CA MET A 10 -16.59 -8.28 33.13
C MET A 10 -15.54 -7.71 32.18
N ALA A 11 -14.49 -8.46 31.90
CA ALA A 11 -13.59 -8.17 30.81
C ALA A 11 -14.35 -8.38 29.49
N THR A 12 -14.73 -7.31 28.82
CA THR A 12 -15.31 -7.37 27.48
C THR A 12 -14.24 -7.78 26.49
N PHE A 13 -14.23 -9.04 26.10
CA PHE A 13 -13.45 -9.56 24.99
C PHE A 13 -14.03 -8.97 23.69
N VAL A 14 -13.41 -7.92 23.16
CA VAL A 14 -13.74 -7.38 21.85
C VAL A 14 -13.00 -8.22 20.83
N PRO A 15 -13.68 -9.02 19.98
CA PRO A 15 -13.02 -9.84 18.99
C PRO A 15 -12.28 -8.95 17.99
N SER A 16 -11.03 -9.31 17.67
CA SER A 16 -10.11 -8.56 16.81
C SER A 16 -10.61 -8.30 15.38
N PHE A 17 -11.71 -8.92 14.98
CA PHE A 17 -12.37 -8.74 13.68
C PHE A 17 -13.06 -7.38 13.47
N LEU A 18 -13.21 -6.56 14.53
CA LEU A 18 -13.82 -5.23 14.44
C LEU A 18 -12.80 -4.08 14.33
N ARG A 19 -11.50 -4.37 14.34
CA ARG A 19 -10.50 -3.36 14.00
C ARG A 19 -10.46 -3.25 12.49
N GLY A 20 -10.91 -2.10 11.94
CA GLY A 20 -10.70 -1.75 10.54
C GLY A 20 -9.22 -1.90 10.18
N THR A 21 -8.94 -2.30 8.94
CA THR A 21 -7.57 -2.39 8.42
C THR A 21 -6.90 -1.02 8.54
N GLU A 22 -5.73 -0.93 9.18
CA GLU A 22 -4.97 0.32 9.29
C GLU A 22 -4.57 0.79 7.88
N GLU A 23 -4.79 2.07 7.57
CA GLU A 23 -4.38 2.67 6.31
C GLU A 23 -3.02 3.36 6.50
N ALA A 24 -2.05 3.00 5.67
CA ALA A 24 -0.70 3.55 5.74
C ALA A 24 -0.63 5.03 5.35
N TYR A 25 -1.55 5.49 4.52
CA TYR A 25 -1.70 6.88 4.08
C TYR A 25 -3.08 7.14 3.46
N PRO A 26 -3.50 8.41 3.27
CA PRO A 26 -4.80 8.74 2.66
C PRO A 26 -4.91 8.30 1.20
N ARG A 27 -6.12 7.93 0.79
CA ARG A 27 -6.45 7.55 -0.59
C ARG A 27 -6.57 8.79 -1.49
N THR A 28 -6.11 8.67 -2.74
CA THR A 28 -6.48 9.62 -3.79
C THR A 28 -7.92 9.36 -4.19
N PRO A 29 -8.82 10.38 -4.19
CA PRO A 29 -10.20 10.18 -4.59
C PRO A 29 -10.32 9.61 -6.01
N MET A 30 -11.31 8.73 -6.25
CA MET A 30 -11.53 8.13 -7.56
C MET A 30 -11.73 9.19 -8.64
N GLY A 31 -11.01 9.08 -9.75
CA GLY A 31 -11.05 10.03 -10.86
C GLY A 31 -10.23 11.30 -10.66
N SER A 32 -9.66 11.51 -9.48
CA SER A 32 -8.80 12.67 -9.19
C SER A 32 -7.33 12.35 -9.42
N ILE A 33 -6.56 13.39 -9.75
CA ILE A 33 -5.10 13.33 -9.83
C ILE A 33 -4.53 14.36 -8.85
N GLU A 34 -3.54 13.93 -8.06
CA GLU A 34 -2.87 14.79 -7.08
C GLU A 34 -1.39 14.43 -6.93
N THR A 35 -0.63 15.31 -6.30
CA THR A 35 0.65 14.94 -5.70
C THR A 35 0.46 14.75 -4.21
N LYS A 36 1.07 13.70 -3.65
CA LYS A 36 1.05 13.45 -2.21
C LYS A 36 2.39 12.92 -1.72
N THR A 37 2.73 13.25 -0.49
CA THR A 37 3.89 12.68 0.18
C THR A 37 3.46 11.42 0.93
N LEU A 38 4.00 10.27 0.54
CA LEU A 38 3.86 9.05 1.29
C LEU A 38 4.80 9.07 2.49
N PRO A 39 4.38 8.62 3.67
CA PRO A 39 5.22 8.62 4.86
C PRO A 39 6.39 7.64 4.74
N ALA A 40 7.42 7.85 5.54
CA ALA A 40 8.41 6.82 5.79
C ALA A 40 7.74 5.60 6.42
N ALA A 41 8.15 4.41 6.01
CA ALA A 41 7.52 3.17 6.45
C ALA A 41 8.49 1.99 6.47
N ARG A 42 8.17 0.99 7.29
CA ARG A 42 8.77 -0.33 7.24
C ARG A 42 7.88 -1.27 6.44
N LEU A 43 8.48 -2.00 5.53
CA LEU A 43 7.80 -2.72 4.47
C LEU A 43 8.16 -4.22 4.50
N MET A 44 7.22 -5.04 4.06
CA MET A 44 7.42 -6.44 3.72
C MET A 44 7.32 -6.57 2.21
N VAL A 45 8.34 -7.15 1.58
CA VAL A 45 8.49 -7.18 0.12
C VAL A 45 8.64 -8.62 -0.37
N ALA A 46 7.79 -9.03 -1.29
CA ALA A 46 7.91 -10.28 -2.02
C ALA A 46 8.18 -10.01 -3.50
N GLU A 47 9.05 -10.83 -4.09
CA GLU A 47 9.46 -10.71 -5.49
C GLU A 47 9.14 -11.98 -6.27
N SER A 48 8.90 -11.81 -7.58
CA SER A 48 8.69 -12.90 -8.53
C SER A 48 9.37 -12.54 -9.85
N PRO A 49 10.04 -13.48 -10.52
CA PRO A 49 10.54 -13.26 -11.87
C PRO A 49 9.41 -13.07 -12.89
N LYS A 50 8.21 -13.59 -12.59
CA LYS A 50 7.01 -13.35 -13.39
C LYS A 50 6.49 -11.95 -13.15
N GLY A 51 5.87 -11.35 -14.17
CA GLY A 51 5.16 -10.08 -14.05
C GLY A 51 3.99 -10.15 -13.06
N TYR A 52 3.61 -9.01 -12.51
CA TYR A 52 2.53 -8.95 -11.52
C TYR A 52 1.20 -9.51 -12.03
N PHE A 53 0.83 -9.19 -13.27
CA PHE A 53 -0.43 -9.65 -13.88
C PHE A 53 -0.34 -11.07 -14.45
N GLU A 54 0.82 -11.70 -14.42
CA GLU A 54 0.96 -13.10 -14.84
C GLU A 54 0.43 -14.05 -13.76
N SER A 55 -0.24 -15.11 -14.20
CA SER A 55 -0.77 -16.10 -13.29
C SER A 55 0.34 -16.85 -12.55
N GLY A 56 0.05 -17.22 -11.29
CA GLY A 56 0.94 -18.06 -10.49
C GLY A 56 2.22 -17.37 -10.04
N ASN A 57 2.23 -16.03 -9.92
CA ASN A 57 3.37 -15.28 -9.36
C ASN A 57 3.56 -15.50 -7.84
N GLY A 58 2.49 -15.93 -7.13
CA GLY A 58 2.52 -16.31 -5.72
C GLY A 58 2.80 -15.18 -4.71
N LEU A 59 2.90 -13.92 -5.16
CA LEU A 59 3.35 -12.78 -4.36
C LEU A 59 2.50 -12.56 -3.11
N PHE A 60 1.17 -12.53 -3.28
CA PHE A 60 0.26 -12.32 -2.15
C PHE A 60 0.42 -13.39 -1.08
N MET A 61 0.47 -14.65 -1.47
CA MET A 61 0.55 -15.77 -0.52
C MET A 61 1.88 -15.82 0.24
N LYS A 62 2.98 -15.36 -0.37
CA LYS A 62 4.27 -15.22 0.34
C LYS A 62 4.15 -14.24 1.50
N LEU A 63 3.60 -13.05 1.23
CA LEU A 63 3.40 -12.00 2.23
C LEU A 63 2.33 -12.39 3.26
N PHE A 64 1.21 -12.98 2.80
CA PHE A 64 0.14 -13.41 3.69
C PHE A 64 0.61 -14.42 4.72
N ARG A 65 1.35 -15.46 4.30
CA ARG A 65 1.93 -16.45 5.22
C ARG A 65 2.93 -15.82 6.19
N TYR A 66 3.67 -14.82 5.74
CA TYR A 66 4.61 -14.11 6.59
C TYR A 66 3.90 -13.31 7.69
N ILE A 67 2.87 -12.54 7.36
CA ILE A 67 2.12 -11.76 8.36
C ILE A 67 1.35 -12.67 9.32
N ASP A 68 0.75 -13.76 8.83
CA ASP A 68 0.02 -14.73 9.64
C ASP A 68 0.96 -15.43 10.63
N GLY A 69 2.10 -15.95 10.16
CA GLY A 69 3.09 -16.63 11.00
C GLY A 69 3.76 -15.73 12.04
N ASN A 70 3.82 -14.43 11.80
CA ASN A 70 4.40 -13.42 12.71
C ASN A 70 3.35 -12.62 13.49
N GLN A 71 2.06 -12.93 13.34
CA GLN A 71 0.94 -12.22 13.98
C GLN A 71 0.96 -10.71 13.70
N ILE A 72 1.26 -10.34 12.45
CA ILE A 72 1.26 -8.95 11.97
C ILE A 72 -0.13 -8.64 11.40
N PRO A 73 -0.81 -7.57 11.84
CA PRO A 73 -2.08 -7.17 11.26
C PRO A 73 -1.95 -6.80 9.78
N MET A 74 -2.95 -7.15 8.98
CA MET A 74 -3.01 -6.70 7.58
C MET A 74 -3.28 -5.20 7.54
N THR A 75 -2.53 -4.49 6.71
CA THR A 75 -2.72 -3.06 6.45
C THR A 75 -3.18 -2.83 5.01
N SER A 76 -3.62 -1.62 4.72
CA SER A 76 -3.86 -1.14 3.36
C SER A 76 -3.13 0.19 3.13
N PRO A 77 -2.77 0.50 1.89
CA PRO A 77 -2.90 -0.31 0.69
C PRO A 77 -1.81 -1.36 0.52
N VAL A 78 -1.95 -2.15 -0.55
CA VAL A 78 -0.91 -3.03 -1.10
C VAL A 78 -0.31 -2.37 -2.34
N GLU A 79 1.02 -2.26 -2.43
CA GLU A 79 1.68 -1.82 -3.66
C GLU A 79 2.05 -3.02 -4.54
N ALA A 80 1.99 -2.82 -5.85
CA ALA A 80 2.38 -3.81 -6.84
C ALA A 80 3.20 -3.16 -7.97
N ARG A 81 4.47 -3.57 -8.10
CA ARG A 81 5.31 -3.25 -9.26
C ARG A 81 5.16 -4.33 -10.31
N LEU A 82 5.21 -3.94 -11.58
CA LEU A 82 4.71 -4.80 -12.64
C LEU A 82 5.76 -5.74 -13.23
N GLN A 83 6.99 -5.28 -13.46
CA GLN A 83 8.02 -6.05 -14.16
C GLN A 83 9.43 -5.70 -13.63
N PRO A 84 10.10 -6.63 -12.92
CA PRO A 84 9.58 -7.89 -12.41
C PRO A 84 8.42 -7.67 -11.43
N GLY A 85 7.64 -8.71 -11.17
CA GLY A 85 6.52 -8.63 -10.23
C GLY A 85 7.03 -8.46 -8.80
N VAL A 86 6.64 -7.37 -8.14
CA VAL A 86 6.93 -7.13 -6.73
C VAL A 86 5.65 -6.74 -6.02
N MET A 87 5.40 -7.32 -4.86
CA MET A 87 4.31 -6.92 -3.99
C MET A 87 4.85 -6.42 -2.65
N VAL A 88 4.25 -5.36 -2.14
CA VAL A 88 4.67 -4.71 -0.90
C VAL A 88 3.49 -4.56 0.04
N PHE A 89 3.66 -5.04 1.28
CA PHE A 89 2.78 -4.73 2.39
C PHE A 89 3.45 -3.74 3.33
N TYR A 90 2.68 -2.80 3.84
CA TYR A 90 3.10 -1.88 4.89
C TYR A 90 2.97 -2.56 6.25
N MET A 91 3.90 -2.32 7.16
CA MET A 91 3.70 -2.70 8.55
C MET A 91 2.82 -1.66 9.25
N ASP A 92 1.93 -2.14 10.12
CA ASP A 92 1.21 -1.29 11.06
C ASP A 92 2.17 -0.62 12.06
N ALA A 93 1.73 0.43 12.74
CA ALA A 93 2.56 1.21 13.66
C ALA A 93 3.17 0.37 14.81
N GLY A 94 2.48 -0.70 15.24
CA GLY A 94 2.98 -1.62 16.27
C GLY A 94 4.08 -2.53 15.73
N SER A 95 3.81 -3.20 14.61
CA SER A 95 4.74 -4.14 13.98
C SER A 95 6.00 -3.46 13.43
N ALA A 96 5.90 -2.20 12.98
CA ALA A 96 7.05 -1.43 12.51
C ALA A 96 8.14 -1.24 13.58
N LYS A 97 7.78 -1.25 14.87
CA LYS A 97 8.72 -1.11 16.00
C LYS A 97 9.33 -2.42 16.46
N ARG A 98 8.85 -3.56 15.95
CA ARG A 98 9.33 -4.89 16.37
C ARG A 98 10.75 -5.14 15.88
N THR A 99 11.62 -5.60 16.77
CA THR A 99 13.03 -5.94 16.47
C THR A 99 13.25 -7.44 16.28
N ASP A 100 12.25 -8.26 16.62
CA ASP A 100 12.27 -9.72 16.51
C ASP A 100 11.93 -10.24 15.11
N LEU A 101 11.39 -9.39 14.23
CA LEU A 101 11.03 -9.79 12.87
C LEU A 101 12.28 -10.01 12.02
N GLN A 102 12.34 -11.16 11.36
CA GLN A 102 13.44 -11.55 10.48
C GLN A 102 12.96 -11.71 9.03
N ALA A 103 13.80 -11.32 8.08
CA ALA A 103 13.57 -11.64 6.67
C ALA A 103 13.61 -13.16 6.44
N THR A 104 12.92 -13.61 5.41
CA THR A 104 12.94 -15.01 4.95
C THR A 104 13.42 -15.07 3.50
N PRO A 105 13.71 -16.25 2.95
CA PRO A 105 14.03 -16.37 1.52
C PRO A 105 12.93 -15.86 0.59
N GLN A 106 11.68 -15.73 1.07
CA GLN A 106 10.51 -15.33 0.28
C GLN A 106 10.06 -13.89 0.55
N VAL A 107 10.43 -13.31 1.70
CA VAL A 107 9.98 -11.98 2.14
C VAL A 107 11.17 -11.20 2.70
N LYS A 108 11.49 -10.08 2.05
CA LYS A 108 12.47 -9.12 2.52
C LYS A 108 11.80 -8.08 3.42
N LEU A 109 12.54 -7.60 4.41
CA LEU A 109 12.16 -6.44 5.21
C LEU A 109 12.94 -5.24 4.69
N ALA A 110 12.26 -4.13 4.44
CA ALA A 110 12.85 -2.91 3.92
C ALA A 110 12.31 -1.68 4.65
N GLU A 111 13.10 -0.63 4.70
CA GLU A 111 12.66 0.69 5.12
C GLU A 111 12.63 1.63 3.91
N THR A 112 11.62 2.47 3.84
CA THR A 112 11.51 3.48 2.80
C THR A 112 11.40 4.85 3.44
N PRO A 113 12.14 5.86 2.97
CA PRO A 113 11.94 7.24 3.40
C PRO A 113 10.61 7.79 2.90
N ALA A 114 10.20 8.93 3.44
CA ALA A 114 9.09 9.68 2.87
C ALA A 114 9.40 10.02 1.41
N ARG A 115 8.40 9.86 0.53
CA ARG A 115 8.56 10.05 -0.92
C ARG A 115 7.38 10.77 -1.55
N LEU A 116 7.66 11.65 -2.49
CA LEU A 116 6.64 12.35 -3.25
C LEU A 116 6.21 11.49 -4.45
N VAL A 117 4.90 11.38 -4.65
CA VAL A 117 4.32 10.69 -5.80
C VAL A 117 3.24 11.55 -6.46
N ALA A 118 3.13 11.44 -7.77
CA ALA A 118 1.89 11.78 -8.47
C ALA A 118 1.00 10.53 -8.43
N SER A 119 -0.26 10.73 -8.12
CA SER A 119 -1.24 9.66 -7.92
C SER A 119 -2.53 9.95 -8.67
N ILE A 120 -3.13 8.91 -9.26
CA ILE A 120 -4.48 8.94 -9.82
C ILE A 120 -5.34 7.86 -9.18
N GLY A 121 -6.53 8.24 -8.68
CA GLY A 121 -7.51 7.31 -8.13
C GLY A 121 -8.32 6.62 -9.23
N VAL A 122 -8.47 5.29 -9.15
CA VAL A 122 -9.10 4.46 -10.17
C VAL A 122 -10.21 3.62 -9.55
N ARG A 123 -11.37 3.58 -10.20
CA ARG A 123 -12.45 2.65 -9.88
C ARG A 123 -12.40 1.46 -10.84
N GLY A 124 -12.65 0.26 -10.36
CA GLY A 124 -12.80 -0.91 -11.22
C GLY A 124 -11.83 -2.04 -10.87
N SER A 125 -11.86 -3.09 -11.66
CA SER A 125 -11.04 -4.28 -11.46
C SER A 125 -9.54 -3.98 -11.49
N TYR A 126 -8.77 -4.76 -10.75
CA TYR A 126 -7.31 -4.72 -10.75
C TYR A 126 -6.78 -5.41 -12.02
N SER A 127 -6.84 -4.71 -13.16
CA SER A 127 -6.42 -5.24 -14.45
C SER A 127 -5.29 -4.42 -15.05
N ARG A 128 -4.59 -5.00 -16.03
CA ARG A 128 -3.52 -4.34 -16.78
C ARG A 128 -4.07 -3.16 -17.57
N GLU A 129 -5.24 -3.33 -18.16
CA GLU A 129 -5.89 -2.30 -18.99
C GLU A 129 -6.22 -1.06 -18.15
N ASN A 130 -6.85 -1.24 -16.97
CA ASN A 130 -7.18 -0.14 -16.07
C ASN A 130 -5.91 0.58 -15.56
N PHE A 131 -4.84 -0.17 -15.32
CA PHE A 131 -3.55 0.41 -14.95
C PHE A 131 -2.96 1.25 -16.09
N ASP A 132 -2.90 0.71 -17.30
CA ASP A 132 -2.29 1.38 -18.45
C ASP A 132 -3.08 2.64 -18.85
N GLU A 133 -4.43 2.60 -18.78
CA GLU A 133 -5.29 3.76 -19.03
C GLU A 133 -5.06 4.86 -17.98
N ALA A 134 -5.04 4.49 -16.71
CA ALA A 134 -4.79 5.44 -15.63
C ALA A 134 -3.39 6.04 -15.71
N LEU A 135 -2.38 5.24 -16.03
CA LEU A 135 -1.01 5.71 -16.23
C LEU A 135 -0.90 6.70 -17.39
N ALA A 136 -1.61 6.46 -18.50
CA ALA A 136 -1.63 7.40 -19.61
C ALA A 136 -2.20 8.76 -19.19
N LYS A 137 -3.31 8.78 -18.44
CA LYS A 137 -3.91 9.99 -17.88
C LYS A 137 -2.94 10.72 -16.92
N LEU A 138 -2.30 9.96 -16.04
CA LEU A 138 -1.34 10.51 -15.07
C LEU A 138 -0.13 11.14 -15.77
N LYS A 139 0.41 10.49 -16.81
CA LYS A 139 1.52 11.03 -17.62
C LYS A 139 1.10 12.28 -18.38
N ALA A 140 -0.09 12.31 -18.96
CA ALA A 140 -0.63 13.51 -19.63
C ALA A 140 -0.76 14.68 -18.66
N TRP A 141 -1.28 14.43 -17.44
CA TRP A 141 -1.34 15.46 -16.40
C TRP A 141 0.06 15.94 -15.97
N LEU A 142 1.02 15.03 -15.78
CA LEU A 142 2.40 15.41 -15.43
C LEU A 142 3.07 16.27 -16.51
N ALA A 143 2.73 16.10 -17.79
CA ALA A 143 3.24 16.94 -18.87
C ALA A 143 2.79 18.41 -18.73
N THR A 144 1.72 18.69 -18.00
CA THR A 144 1.25 20.06 -17.69
C THR A 144 1.89 20.64 -16.40
N ARG A 145 2.75 19.87 -15.73
CA ARG A 145 3.39 20.21 -14.44
C ARG A 145 4.91 20.40 -14.62
N PRO A 146 5.35 21.59 -15.08
CA PRO A 146 6.77 21.86 -15.31
C PRO A 146 7.60 21.85 -14.02
N ASP A 147 6.94 22.00 -12.87
CA ASP A 147 7.48 21.96 -11.51
C ASP A 147 7.83 20.54 -11.01
N LEU A 148 7.42 19.49 -11.74
CA LEU A 148 7.63 18.10 -11.36
C LEU A 148 8.47 17.33 -12.38
N ALA A 149 9.27 16.38 -11.90
CA ALA A 149 10.00 15.43 -12.75
C ALA A 149 9.73 14.00 -12.28
N PRO A 150 9.37 13.06 -13.18
CA PRO A 150 9.35 11.64 -12.87
C PRO A 150 10.71 11.15 -12.34
N GLN A 151 10.68 10.30 -11.28
CA GLN A 151 11.89 9.78 -10.62
C GLN A 151 11.86 8.26 -10.43
N GLY A 152 11.12 7.52 -11.20
CA GLY A 152 11.07 6.07 -11.07
C GLY A 152 9.98 5.44 -11.93
N GLU A 153 9.83 4.13 -11.75
CA GLU A 153 8.82 3.37 -12.47
C GLU A 153 7.45 3.52 -11.81
N PRO A 154 6.37 3.57 -12.61
CA PRO A 154 5.01 3.58 -12.08
C PRO A 154 4.66 2.24 -11.45
N TYR A 155 3.78 2.27 -10.44
CA TYR A 155 3.29 1.09 -9.78
C TYR A 155 1.81 1.22 -9.41
N ALA A 156 1.16 0.07 -9.25
CA ALA A 156 -0.23 0.01 -8.83
C ALA A 156 -0.34 -0.01 -7.30
N VAL A 157 -1.45 0.51 -6.79
CA VAL A 157 -1.79 0.54 -5.37
C VAL A 157 -3.22 0.03 -5.21
N TYR A 158 -3.43 -0.97 -4.35
CA TYR A 158 -4.70 -1.66 -4.18
C TYR A 158 -5.23 -1.50 -2.76
N TRP A 159 -6.44 -0.95 -2.65
CA TRP A 159 -7.07 -0.61 -1.38
C TRP A 159 -8.01 -1.68 -0.84
N ASN A 160 -8.52 -2.53 -1.70
CA ASN A 160 -9.54 -3.51 -1.33
C ASN A 160 -8.99 -4.93 -1.42
N SER A 161 -9.58 -5.80 -0.59
CA SER A 161 -9.37 -7.24 -0.69
C SER A 161 -9.68 -7.77 -2.10
N PRO A 162 -8.98 -8.82 -2.57
CA PRO A 162 -9.30 -9.50 -3.82
C PRO A 162 -10.76 -9.95 -3.94
N PHE A 163 -11.42 -10.24 -2.82
CA PHE A 163 -12.81 -10.72 -2.76
C PHE A 163 -13.88 -9.63 -2.97
N VAL A 164 -13.52 -8.36 -2.92
CA VAL A 164 -14.45 -7.27 -3.23
C VAL A 164 -14.77 -7.31 -4.73
N PRO A 165 -16.07 -7.21 -5.15
CA PRO A 165 -16.43 -7.17 -6.57
C PRO A 165 -15.72 -6.01 -7.30
N GLY A 166 -15.29 -6.26 -8.55
CA GLY A 166 -14.47 -5.32 -9.33
C GLY A 166 -15.03 -3.90 -9.38
N ILE A 167 -16.33 -3.76 -9.59
CA ILE A 167 -17.01 -2.44 -9.69
C ILE A 167 -16.91 -1.58 -8.42
N PHE A 168 -16.63 -2.19 -7.26
CA PHE A 168 -16.46 -1.50 -5.97
C PHE A 168 -15.00 -1.35 -5.56
N LYS A 169 -14.07 -1.89 -6.37
CA LYS A 169 -12.65 -1.78 -6.06
C LYS A 169 -12.15 -0.35 -6.28
N HIS A 170 -11.29 0.06 -5.36
CA HIS A 170 -10.50 1.27 -5.46
C HIS A 170 -9.03 0.89 -5.61
N SER A 171 -8.39 1.42 -6.62
CA SER A 171 -6.94 1.35 -6.83
C SER A 171 -6.39 2.73 -7.13
N GLU A 172 -5.08 2.84 -7.13
CA GLU A 172 -4.37 4.02 -7.60
C GLU A 172 -3.23 3.58 -8.52
N VAL A 173 -2.82 4.49 -9.38
CA VAL A 173 -1.52 4.40 -10.05
C VAL A 173 -0.65 5.51 -9.52
N HIS A 174 0.51 5.14 -8.99
CA HIS A 174 1.51 6.07 -8.50
C HIS A 174 2.69 6.15 -9.47
N LEU A 175 3.21 7.35 -9.65
CA LEU A 175 4.48 7.61 -10.32
C LEU A 175 5.35 8.45 -9.37
N PRO A 176 6.50 7.93 -8.91
CA PRO A 176 7.44 8.72 -8.11
C PRO A 176 7.86 9.98 -8.86
N VAL A 177 7.86 11.11 -8.16
CA VAL A 177 8.25 12.41 -8.72
C VAL A 177 9.14 13.19 -7.76
N ALA A 178 9.92 14.13 -8.29
CA ALA A 178 10.60 15.15 -7.52
C ALA A 178 10.17 16.52 -7.95
N ALA A 179 10.21 17.47 -7.02
CA ALA A 179 10.12 18.87 -7.36
C ALA A 179 11.34 19.31 -8.17
N LYS A 180 11.12 19.97 -9.29
CA LYS A 180 12.22 20.63 -10.01
C LYS A 180 12.56 21.95 -9.31
N PRO A 181 13.85 22.31 -9.23
CA PRO A 181 14.22 23.65 -8.80
C PRO A 181 13.52 24.71 -9.67
N ALA A 182 13.00 25.75 -9.05
CA ALA A 182 12.49 26.90 -9.81
C ALA A 182 13.60 27.41 -10.74
N ALA A 183 13.28 27.63 -12.01
CA ALA A 183 14.22 28.27 -12.91
C ALA A 183 14.61 29.65 -12.32
N PRO A 184 15.91 30.01 -12.34
CA PRO A 184 16.31 31.34 -11.84
C PRO A 184 15.52 32.40 -12.59
N ALA A 185 14.93 33.32 -11.82
CA ALA A 185 14.27 34.51 -12.39
C ALA A 185 15.27 35.24 -13.30
N LYS A 186 14.88 35.44 -14.57
CA LYS A 186 15.67 36.25 -15.53
C LYS A 186 15.56 37.69 -15.17
#